data_9feecb6898f3103996f82df783f4b1b4
#
_entry.id   9feecb6898f3103996f82df783f4b1b4
#
_cell.length_a   1.000
_cell.length_b   1.000
_cell.length_c   1.000
_cell.angle_alpha   90.00
_cell.angle_beta   90.00
_cell.angle_gamma   90.00
#
_symmetry.space_group_name_H-M   'P 1'
#
loop_
_entity.id
_entity.type
_entity.pdbx_description
1 polymer ?
#
loop_
_entity_poly.entity_id
_entity_poly.type
_entity_poly.pdbx_seq_one_letter_code
_entity_poly.pdbx_strand_id
1 'polypeptide(L)'
;MTIAELAPWYREHGRHALPWRASRDRWTVLVSEVMLQQTQARRVAAVFDAFLAEFPTPAATAAAGPGAVITAWGRLGYPRRARRLWESSVQIVRHGWPADLSELPGVGRYTAAAVAAQVDNDDRVGIEVNIRRVCERVRGTRLADAEAEKCVRDIGRGLPPRDRLLSMMDLGATVCTARAPACDRCPILSRCATQGTHAEETKHRQPRYVGSFRQRRGIVMAQLRSGPVAAAELDGEVLASLLDDGLAEVTRGRAHLPRPPRQGSSQGGRARGR
;
A
#
# COMPACT_ATOMS: atom_id res chain seq x y z
N MET A 1 29.21 -20.20 9.46
CA MET A 1 28.10 -19.89 8.51
C MET A 1 27.62 -18.48 8.83
N THR A 2 27.97 -17.54 8.01
CA THR A 2 27.94 -16.09 8.30
C THR A 2 26.51 -15.56 8.25
N ILE A 3 25.89 -15.40 9.41
CA ILE A 3 24.57 -14.76 9.62
C ILE A 3 24.68 -13.23 9.34
N ALA A 4 25.87 -12.75 9.04
CA ALA A 4 26.28 -11.36 9.24
C ALA A 4 26.15 -10.44 8.02
N GLU A 5 25.82 -10.93 6.83
CA GLU A 5 25.98 -10.11 5.62
C GLU A 5 24.84 -9.14 5.38
N LEU A 6 23.58 -9.56 5.64
CA LEU A 6 22.42 -8.68 5.43
C LEU A 6 22.26 -7.59 6.50
N ALA A 7 22.56 -7.89 7.76
CA ALA A 7 22.38 -6.95 8.87
C ALA A 7 23.35 -5.74 8.82
N PRO A 8 24.67 -5.91 8.60
CA PRO A 8 25.59 -4.79 8.39
C PRO A 8 25.21 -3.97 7.16
N TRP A 9 24.91 -4.64 6.05
CA TRP A 9 24.50 -3.97 4.83
C TRP A 9 23.24 -3.12 5.05
N TYR A 10 22.23 -3.67 5.73
CA TYR A 10 20.98 -2.93 5.99
C TYR A 10 21.19 -1.70 6.86
N ARG A 11 22.05 -1.79 7.88
CA ARG A 11 22.39 -0.64 8.73
C ARG A 11 23.02 0.50 7.94
N GLU A 12 23.87 0.17 6.97
CA GLU A 12 24.60 1.16 6.17
C GLU A 12 23.83 1.65 4.95
N HIS A 13 23.13 0.75 4.26
CA HIS A 13 22.52 1.00 2.95
C HIS A 13 20.99 0.94 2.95
N GLY A 14 20.36 0.66 4.09
CA GLY A 14 18.91 0.67 4.22
C GLY A 14 18.30 2.04 3.93
N ARG A 15 17.10 2.07 3.39
CA ARG A 15 16.40 3.32 3.07
C ARG A 15 15.79 3.97 4.32
N HIS A 16 16.61 4.17 5.35
CA HIS A 16 16.18 4.70 6.66
C HIS A 16 15.56 6.09 6.59
N ALA A 17 15.97 6.91 5.62
CA ALA A 17 15.46 8.27 5.41
C ALA A 17 14.02 8.34 4.84
N LEU A 18 13.38 7.22 4.51
CA LEU A 18 11.98 7.23 4.11
C LEU A 18 11.09 7.65 5.30
N PRO A 19 10.16 8.62 5.12
CA PRO A 19 9.43 9.24 6.24
C PRO A 19 8.76 8.24 7.18
N TRP A 20 8.16 7.17 6.65
CA TRP A 20 7.46 6.14 7.42
C TRP A 20 8.37 5.16 8.16
N ARG A 21 9.69 5.16 7.89
CA ARG A 21 10.63 4.19 8.48
C ARG A 21 10.93 4.45 9.95
N ALA A 22 10.82 5.70 10.40
CA ALA A 22 11.04 6.07 11.79
C ALA A 22 9.87 5.67 12.71
N SER A 23 8.66 5.55 12.17
CA SER A 23 7.46 5.31 12.97
C SER A 23 7.26 3.83 13.31
N ARG A 24 6.67 3.62 14.49
CA ARG A 24 6.08 2.36 14.94
C ARG A 24 4.58 2.52 15.26
N ASP A 25 4.04 3.70 15.01
CA ASP A 25 2.60 3.91 15.13
C ASP A 25 1.86 3.10 14.07
N ARG A 26 0.86 2.33 14.51
CA ARG A 26 0.15 1.38 13.66
C ARG A 26 -0.60 2.06 12.51
N TRP A 27 -1.19 3.23 12.75
CA TRP A 27 -1.88 3.98 11.71
C TRP A 27 -0.90 4.52 10.65
N THR A 28 0.17 5.15 11.09
CA THR A 28 1.23 5.67 10.23
C THR A 28 1.81 4.59 9.32
N VAL A 29 2.10 3.41 9.87
CA VAL A 29 2.62 2.27 9.10
C VAL A 29 1.57 1.74 8.13
N LEU A 30 0.31 1.60 8.55
CA LEU A 30 -0.78 1.17 7.67
C LEU A 30 -0.96 2.13 6.49
N VAL A 31 -0.99 3.44 6.75
CA VAL A 31 -1.08 4.47 5.69
C VAL A 31 0.06 4.31 4.69
N SER A 32 1.30 4.15 5.16
CA SER A 32 2.45 3.98 4.28
C SER A 32 2.35 2.73 3.42
N GLU A 33 1.98 1.59 4.01
CA GLU A 33 1.84 0.32 3.28
C GLU A 33 0.74 0.39 2.22
N VAL A 34 -0.41 1.01 2.53
CA VAL A 34 -1.49 1.21 1.56
C VAL A 34 -1.06 2.19 0.44
N MET A 35 -0.32 3.25 0.75
CA MET A 35 0.21 4.18 -0.25
C MET A 35 1.23 3.52 -1.18
N LEU A 36 2.04 2.62 -0.65
CA LEU A 36 3.10 1.92 -1.39
C LEU A 36 2.58 0.82 -2.32
N GLN A 37 1.33 0.36 -2.15
CA GLN A 37 0.75 -0.62 -3.07
C GLN A 37 0.83 -0.10 -4.51
N GLN A 38 1.62 -0.76 -5.37
CA GLN A 38 1.82 -0.40 -6.78
C GLN A 38 2.29 1.06 -7.03
N THR A 39 2.88 1.71 -6.01
CA THR A 39 3.37 3.09 -6.12
C THR A 39 4.84 3.15 -5.67
N GLN A 40 5.65 3.85 -6.46
CA GLN A 40 7.07 4.02 -6.14
C GLN A 40 7.27 4.83 -4.86
N ALA A 41 8.20 4.42 -4.00
CA ALA A 41 8.48 5.04 -2.71
C ALA A 41 8.73 6.57 -2.82
N ARG A 42 9.46 7.05 -3.83
CA ARG A 42 9.71 8.48 -4.06
C ARG A 42 8.42 9.30 -4.25
N ARG A 43 7.39 8.71 -4.88
CA ARG A 43 6.10 9.38 -5.09
C ARG A 43 5.29 9.44 -3.80
N VAL A 44 5.37 8.39 -2.99
CA VAL A 44 4.73 8.35 -1.67
C VAL A 44 5.41 9.35 -0.74
N ALA A 45 6.75 9.35 -0.66
CA ALA A 45 7.50 10.27 0.19
C ALA A 45 7.17 11.76 -0.07
N ALA A 46 6.87 12.12 -1.33
CA ALA A 46 6.53 13.49 -1.69
C ALA A 46 5.19 14.00 -1.11
N VAL A 47 4.32 13.12 -0.63
CA VAL A 47 2.97 13.48 -0.13
C VAL A 47 2.66 12.93 1.26
N PHE A 48 3.51 12.05 1.79
CA PHE A 48 3.23 11.28 2.99
C PHE A 48 3.06 12.16 4.24
N ASP A 49 4.01 13.08 4.47
CA ASP A 49 3.98 13.92 5.67
C ASP A 49 2.78 14.88 5.65
N ALA A 50 2.48 15.47 4.49
CA ALA A 50 1.32 16.34 4.32
C ALA A 50 0.00 15.55 4.54
N PHE A 51 -0.07 14.31 4.06
CA PHE A 51 -1.23 13.45 4.26
C PHE A 51 -1.41 13.10 5.74
N LEU A 52 -0.34 12.73 6.46
CA LEU A 52 -0.42 12.42 7.88
C LEU A 52 -0.70 13.65 8.75
N ALA A 53 -0.25 14.83 8.35
CA ALA A 53 -0.59 16.07 9.03
C ALA A 53 -2.10 16.35 8.98
N GLU A 54 -2.76 16.03 7.86
CA GLU A 54 -4.20 16.19 7.67
C GLU A 54 -5.00 15.03 8.30
N PHE A 55 -4.45 13.81 8.25
CA PHE A 55 -5.11 12.57 8.71
C PHE A 55 -4.24 11.80 9.73
N PRO A 56 -3.94 12.37 10.91
CA PRO A 56 -2.98 11.79 11.85
C PRO A 56 -3.49 10.53 12.54
N THR A 57 -4.80 10.28 12.53
CA THR A 57 -5.41 9.12 13.22
C THR A 57 -6.56 8.52 12.41
N PRO A 58 -6.97 7.27 12.70
CA PRO A 58 -8.19 6.70 12.12
C PRO A 58 -9.42 7.59 12.37
N ALA A 59 -9.54 8.18 13.57
CA ALA A 59 -10.67 9.04 13.90
C ALA A 59 -10.73 10.31 13.05
N ALA A 60 -9.62 11.01 12.86
CA ALA A 60 -9.53 12.17 11.99
C ALA A 60 -9.88 11.82 10.54
N THR A 61 -9.37 10.67 10.05
CA THR A 61 -9.61 10.18 8.69
C THR A 61 -11.09 9.82 8.48
N ALA A 62 -11.68 9.12 9.42
CA ALA A 62 -13.10 8.75 9.36
C ALA A 62 -14.02 9.96 9.35
N ALA A 63 -13.72 10.96 10.19
CA ALA A 63 -14.49 12.19 10.31
C ALA A 63 -14.42 13.08 9.05
N ALA A 64 -13.26 13.11 8.38
CA ALA A 64 -13.06 13.91 7.17
C ALA A 64 -13.89 13.42 5.98
N GLY A 65 -14.24 12.14 5.94
CA GLY A 65 -15.00 11.53 4.87
C GLY A 65 -14.17 11.12 3.65
N PRO A 66 -14.75 10.27 2.79
CA PRO A 66 -14.00 9.65 1.69
C PRO A 66 -13.51 10.66 0.65
N GLY A 67 -14.28 11.71 0.36
CA GLY A 67 -13.91 12.72 -0.63
C GLY A 67 -12.66 13.50 -0.23
N ALA A 68 -12.51 13.88 1.05
CA ALA A 68 -11.33 14.57 1.56
C ALA A 68 -10.08 13.66 1.42
N VAL A 69 -10.18 12.39 1.83
CA VAL A 69 -9.07 11.43 1.74
C VAL A 69 -8.67 11.19 0.28
N ILE A 70 -9.64 11.08 -0.66
CA ILE A 70 -9.38 10.94 -2.10
C ILE A 70 -8.72 12.21 -2.66
N THR A 71 -9.10 13.39 -2.17
CA THR A 71 -8.50 14.68 -2.59
C THR A 71 -7.03 14.75 -2.17
N ALA A 72 -6.74 14.50 -0.90
CA ALA A 72 -5.38 14.49 -0.38
C ALA A 72 -4.50 13.37 -0.96
N TRP A 73 -5.09 12.25 -1.37
CA TRP A 73 -4.39 11.17 -2.09
C TRP A 73 -3.77 11.67 -3.42
N GLY A 74 -4.36 12.67 -4.02
CA GLY A 74 -3.82 13.39 -5.16
C GLY A 74 -3.51 12.48 -6.35
N ARG A 75 -2.27 12.59 -6.83
CA ARG A 75 -1.78 11.89 -8.03
C ARG A 75 -1.08 10.56 -7.76
N LEU A 76 -1.23 9.95 -6.58
CA LEU A 76 -0.61 8.64 -6.29
C LEU A 76 -1.13 7.53 -7.22
N GLY A 77 -2.32 7.71 -7.77
CA GLY A 77 -2.99 6.71 -8.60
C GLY A 77 -3.79 5.69 -7.76
N TYR A 78 -4.57 4.86 -8.45
CA TYR A 78 -5.41 3.84 -7.80
C TYR A 78 -6.27 4.39 -6.66
N PRO A 79 -7.16 5.37 -6.90
CA PRO A 79 -7.89 6.11 -5.87
C PRO A 79 -8.80 5.24 -5.00
N ARG A 80 -9.15 4.03 -5.45
CA ARG A 80 -9.83 3.02 -4.61
C ARG A 80 -9.08 2.73 -3.30
N ARG A 81 -7.74 2.86 -3.30
CA ARG A 81 -6.95 2.64 -2.07
C ARG A 81 -7.23 3.73 -1.03
N ALA A 82 -7.36 4.99 -1.48
CA ALA A 82 -7.73 6.10 -0.61
C ALA A 82 -9.10 5.86 0.03
N ARG A 83 -10.09 5.43 -0.78
CA ARG A 83 -11.41 5.08 -0.28
C ARG A 83 -11.36 3.94 0.73
N ARG A 84 -10.66 2.84 0.40
CA ARG A 84 -10.51 1.69 1.30
C ARG A 84 -9.77 2.05 2.59
N LEU A 85 -8.79 2.94 2.53
CA LEU A 85 -8.13 3.46 3.73
C LEU A 85 -9.11 4.24 4.62
N TRP A 86 -10.00 5.05 4.01
CA TRP A 86 -11.08 5.70 4.74
C TRP A 86 -12.05 4.66 5.34
N GLU A 87 -12.48 3.67 4.58
CA GLU A 87 -13.35 2.58 5.07
C GLU A 87 -12.70 1.84 6.25
N SER A 88 -11.39 1.55 6.15
CA SER A 88 -10.61 0.96 7.25
C SER A 88 -10.62 1.86 8.50
N SER A 89 -10.47 3.18 8.33
CA SER A 89 -10.49 4.11 9.44
C SER A 89 -11.86 4.13 10.14
N VAL A 90 -12.95 4.07 9.38
CA VAL A 90 -14.32 3.97 9.92
C VAL A 90 -14.52 2.67 10.70
N GLN A 91 -14.03 1.54 10.16
CA GLN A 91 -14.10 0.24 10.83
C GLN A 91 -13.31 0.26 12.15
N ILE A 92 -12.08 0.79 12.13
CA ILE A 92 -11.23 0.90 13.33
C ILE A 92 -11.90 1.78 14.41
N VAL A 93 -12.50 2.90 14.02
CA VAL A 93 -13.20 3.78 14.97
C VAL A 93 -14.41 3.09 15.60
N ARG A 94 -15.14 2.28 14.85
CA ARG A 94 -16.35 1.60 15.32
C ARG A 94 -16.08 0.37 16.17
N HIS A 95 -15.06 -0.39 15.83
CA HIS A 95 -14.85 -1.75 16.35
C HIS A 95 -13.47 -1.95 17.00
N GLY A 96 -12.61 -0.92 16.97
CA GLY A 96 -11.20 -1.07 17.34
C GLY A 96 -10.36 -1.71 16.23
N TRP A 97 -9.08 -1.89 16.51
CA TRP A 97 -8.17 -2.61 15.62
C TRP A 97 -8.50 -4.10 15.63
N PRO A 98 -8.73 -4.73 14.47
CA PRO A 98 -8.97 -6.17 14.43
C PRO A 98 -7.69 -6.95 14.79
N ALA A 99 -7.85 -8.15 15.30
CA ALA A 99 -6.74 -9.06 15.58
C ALA A 99 -5.99 -9.47 14.29
N ASP A 100 -6.73 -9.70 13.22
CA ASP A 100 -6.19 -9.87 11.87
C ASP A 100 -6.45 -8.62 11.03
N LEU A 101 -5.39 -7.87 10.74
CA LEU A 101 -5.50 -6.66 9.93
C LEU A 101 -6.01 -6.92 8.50
N SER A 102 -6.00 -8.16 8.02
CA SER A 102 -6.55 -8.50 6.70
C SER A 102 -8.08 -8.37 6.63
N GLU A 103 -8.75 -8.22 7.77
CA GLU A 103 -10.19 -7.89 7.85
C GLU A 103 -10.49 -6.43 7.46
N LEU A 104 -9.47 -5.57 7.43
CA LEU A 104 -9.62 -4.17 7.03
C LEU A 104 -9.74 -4.03 5.51
N PRO A 105 -10.64 -3.16 5.01
CA PRO A 105 -10.78 -2.90 3.59
C PRO A 105 -9.46 -2.51 2.92
N GLY A 106 -9.06 -3.24 1.88
CA GLY A 106 -7.84 -2.97 1.12
C GLY A 106 -6.53 -3.44 1.75
N VAL A 107 -6.61 -4.14 2.88
CA VAL A 107 -5.48 -4.77 3.56
C VAL A 107 -5.46 -6.25 3.22
N GLY A 108 -4.50 -6.67 2.40
CA GLY A 108 -4.28 -8.08 2.08
C GLY A 108 -3.27 -8.73 3.03
N ARG A 109 -3.07 -10.05 2.89
CA ARG A 109 -2.12 -10.84 3.71
C ARG A 109 -0.74 -10.19 3.82
N TYR A 110 -0.19 -9.69 2.70
CA TYR A 110 1.10 -8.99 2.73
C TYR A 110 1.06 -7.74 3.61
N THR A 111 0.09 -6.85 3.37
CA THR A 111 -0.01 -5.58 4.12
C THR A 111 -0.21 -5.85 5.61
N ALA A 112 -1.07 -6.81 5.96
CA ALA A 112 -1.29 -7.23 7.36
C ALA A 112 0.01 -7.71 8.03
N ALA A 113 0.75 -8.61 7.36
CA ALA A 113 2.02 -9.11 7.86
C ALA A 113 3.09 -8.01 7.95
N ALA A 114 3.15 -7.11 6.96
CA ALA A 114 4.10 -6.01 6.94
C ALA A 114 3.86 -5.01 8.08
N VAL A 115 2.60 -4.66 8.35
CA VAL A 115 2.25 -3.80 9.49
C VAL A 115 2.59 -4.49 10.81
N ALA A 116 2.21 -5.75 11.00
CA ALA A 116 2.50 -6.51 12.22
C ALA A 116 4.01 -6.65 12.47
N ALA A 117 4.79 -6.95 11.44
CA ALA A 117 6.25 -7.03 11.57
C ALA A 117 6.86 -5.66 11.92
N GLN A 118 6.38 -4.58 11.32
CA GLN A 118 6.95 -3.24 11.54
C GLN A 118 6.57 -2.61 12.88
N VAL A 119 5.37 -2.90 13.37
CA VAL A 119 4.82 -2.30 14.61
C VAL A 119 5.10 -3.19 15.81
N ASP A 120 4.67 -4.45 15.73
CA ASP A 120 4.63 -5.37 16.85
C ASP A 120 5.85 -6.31 16.88
N ASN A 121 6.72 -6.24 15.89
CA ASN A 121 7.82 -7.18 15.68
C ASN A 121 7.33 -8.64 15.54
N ASP A 122 6.13 -8.81 14.99
CA ASP A 122 5.52 -10.12 14.76
C ASP A 122 6.30 -10.90 13.69
N ASP A 123 6.50 -12.20 13.89
CA ASP A 123 7.30 -13.05 13.00
C ASP A 123 6.60 -13.45 11.70
N ARG A 124 5.38 -12.98 11.46
CA ARG A 124 4.72 -13.17 10.16
C ARG A 124 5.53 -12.56 9.03
N VAL A 125 5.68 -13.32 7.95
CA VAL A 125 6.46 -12.90 6.80
C VAL A 125 5.53 -12.44 5.68
N GLY A 126 5.64 -11.18 5.31
CA GLY A 126 4.97 -10.65 4.12
C GLY A 126 5.83 -10.93 2.87
N ILE A 127 5.25 -11.56 1.85
CA ILE A 127 5.91 -11.79 0.57
C ILE A 127 5.32 -10.84 -0.48
N GLU A 128 6.10 -9.82 -0.83
CA GLU A 128 5.80 -8.93 -1.97
C GLU A 128 6.77 -9.21 -3.14
N VAL A 129 6.54 -8.55 -4.26
CA VAL A 129 7.24 -8.84 -5.52
C VAL A 129 8.77 -8.73 -5.45
N ASN A 130 9.31 -7.80 -4.66
CA ASN A 130 10.77 -7.65 -4.53
C ASN A 130 11.36 -8.73 -3.64
N ILE A 131 10.71 -9.04 -2.53
CA ILE A 131 11.10 -10.12 -1.62
C ILE A 131 11.04 -11.46 -2.35
N ARG A 132 9.94 -11.73 -3.05
CA ARG A 132 9.79 -12.95 -3.86
C ARG A 132 10.91 -13.10 -4.86
N ARG A 133 11.21 -12.05 -5.63
CA ARG A 133 12.31 -12.06 -6.62
C ARG A 133 13.66 -12.35 -5.98
N VAL A 134 13.97 -11.74 -4.83
CA VAL A 134 15.21 -12.04 -4.10
C VAL A 134 15.28 -13.52 -3.74
N CYS A 135 14.21 -14.06 -3.15
CA CYS A 135 14.16 -15.46 -2.72
C CYS A 135 14.27 -16.43 -3.91
N GLU A 136 13.55 -16.18 -5.00
CA GLU A 136 13.58 -17.01 -6.20
C GLU A 136 14.97 -17.01 -6.85
N ARG A 137 15.65 -15.87 -6.93
CA ARG A 137 17.02 -15.79 -7.43
C ARG A 137 18.01 -16.48 -6.52
N VAL A 138 17.87 -16.35 -5.21
CA VAL A 138 18.73 -17.05 -4.25
C VAL A 138 18.57 -18.57 -4.39
N ARG A 139 17.36 -19.07 -4.60
CA ARG A 139 17.08 -20.50 -4.77
C ARG A 139 17.26 -21.01 -6.20
N GLY A 140 17.33 -20.14 -7.20
CA GLY A 140 17.44 -20.49 -8.62
C GLY A 140 16.16 -21.07 -9.22
N THR A 141 15.00 -20.92 -8.58
CA THR A 141 13.72 -21.49 -9.01
C THR A 141 12.54 -20.63 -8.53
N ARG A 142 11.38 -20.83 -9.14
CA ARG A 142 10.11 -20.27 -8.66
C ARG A 142 9.74 -20.90 -7.32
N LEU A 143 9.15 -20.08 -6.43
CA LEU A 143 8.81 -20.51 -5.07
C LEU A 143 7.32 -20.34 -4.79
N ALA A 144 6.73 -21.32 -4.11
CA ALA A 144 5.45 -21.15 -3.43
C ALA A 144 5.61 -20.20 -2.23
N ASP A 145 4.49 -19.66 -1.70
CA ASP A 145 4.54 -18.70 -0.59
C ASP A 145 5.27 -19.23 0.63
N ALA A 146 5.00 -20.47 1.05
CA ALA A 146 5.64 -21.11 2.20
C ALA A 146 7.17 -21.27 2.02
N GLU A 147 7.63 -21.57 0.81
CA GLU A 147 9.05 -21.69 0.49
C GLU A 147 9.74 -20.31 0.48
N ALA A 148 9.06 -19.29 -0.04
CA ALA A 148 9.54 -17.92 0.00
C ALA A 148 9.62 -17.39 1.44
N GLU A 149 8.65 -17.68 2.30
CA GLU A 149 8.69 -17.35 3.72
C GLU A 149 9.87 -18.00 4.43
N LYS A 150 10.09 -19.29 4.18
CA LYS A 150 11.26 -20.02 4.70
C LYS A 150 12.57 -19.38 4.23
N CYS A 151 12.64 -19.01 2.96
CA CYS A 151 13.81 -18.34 2.38
C CYS A 151 14.09 -16.99 3.06
N VAL A 152 13.05 -16.19 3.32
CA VAL A 152 13.18 -14.91 4.05
C VAL A 152 13.73 -15.15 5.46
N ARG A 153 13.20 -16.13 6.19
CA ARG A 153 13.71 -16.47 7.53
C ARG A 153 15.16 -16.96 7.50
N ASP A 154 15.53 -17.73 6.48
CA ASP A 154 16.91 -18.24 6.31
C ASP A 154 17.90 -17.10 5.99
N ILE A 155 17.52 -16.17 5.08
CA ILE A 155 18.38 -15.05 4.68
C ILE A 155 18.52 -14.04 5.83
N GLY A 156 17.42 -13.70 6.48
CA GLY A 156 17.35 -12.73 7.56
C GLY A 156 17.50 -13.32 8.97
N ARG A 157 18.11 -14.52 9.09
CA ARG A 157 18.30 -15.18 10.39
C ARG A 157 19.06 -14.29 11.36
N GLY A 158 18.54 -14.16 12.59
CA GLY A 158 19.11 -13.32 13.63
C GLY A 158 18.71 -11.85 13.56
N LEU A 159 18.01 -11.41 12.50
CA LEU A 159 17.40 -10.08 12.47
C LEU A 159 16.02 -10.10 13.16
N PRO A 160 15.69 -9.05 13.91
CA PRO A 160 14.30 -8.84 14.34
C PRO A 160 13.34 -8.85 13.14
N PRO A 161 12.08 -9.29 13.31
CA PRO A 161 11.10 -9.37 12.23
C PRO A 161 10.98 -8.10 11.38
N ARG A 162 10.93 -6.93 12.02
CA ARG A 162 10.94 -5.64 11.33
C ARG A 162 12.15 -5.47 10.41
N ASP A 163 13.35 -5.65 10.95
CA ASP A 163 14.59 -5.41 10.20
C ASP A 163 14.78 -6.45 9.11
N ARG A 164 14.34 -7.69 9.36
CA ARG A 164 14.31 -8.76 8.36
C ARG A 164 13.42 -8.39 7.18
N LEU A 165 12.18 -7.93 7.42
CA LEU A 165 11.26 -7.50 6.36
C LEU A 165 11.87 -6.33 5.58
N LEU A 166 12.29 -5.28 6.28
CA LEU A 166 12.73 -4.03 5.68
C LEU A 166 14.03 -4.20 4.90
N SER A 167 14.98 -5.01 5.40
CA SER A 167 16.23 -5.30 4.69
C SER A 167 16.00 -6.09 3.41
N MET A 168 15.10 -7.07 3.41
CA MET A 168 14.73 -7.83 2.22
C MET A 168 14.03 -6.97 1.16
N MET A 169 13.13 -6.07 1.59
CA MET A 169 12.49 -5.10 0.70
C MET A 169 13.52 -4.16 0.07
N ASP A 170 14.45 -3.65 0.86
CA ASP A 170 15.46 -2.70 0.39
C ASP A 170 16.47 -3.37 -0.53
N LEU A 171 16.91 -4.58 -0.20
CA LEU A 171 17.77 -5.38 -1.07
C LEU A 171 17.12 -5.60 -2.46
N GLY A 172 15.84 -5.98 -2.48
CA GLY A 172 15.10 -6.17 -3.73
C GLY A 172 14.85 -4.87 -4.50
N ALA A 173 14.71 -3.74 -3.80
CA ALA A 173 14.42 -2.46 -4.44
C ALA A 173 15.68 -1.74 -4.96
N THR A 174 16.86 -1.95 -4.35
CA THR A 174 18.07 -1.16 -4.65
C THR A 174 19.22 -1.96 -5.26
N VAL A 175 19.32 -3.24 -4.95
CA VAL A 175 20.39 -4.13 -5.43
C VAL A 175 19.84 -5.19 -6.37
N CYS A 176 18.95 -6.06 -5.87
CA CYS A 176 18.39 -7.16 -6.64
C CYS A 176 17.20 -6.68 -7.49
N THR A 177 17.42 -5.66 -8.34
CA THR A 177 16.35 -5.07 -9.17
C THR A 177 15.90 -6.01 -10.27
N ALA A 178 14.68 -5.80 -10.79
CA ALA A 178 14.10 -6.72 -11.77
C ALA A 178 14.87 -6.76 -13.10
N ARG A 179 15.37 -5.61 -13.58
CA ARG A 179 15.97 -5.51 -14.93
C ARG A 179 17.49 -5.57 -14.94
N ALA A 180 18.12 -4.96 -13.95
CA ALA A 180 19.56 -4.80 -13.87
C ALA A 180 20.01 -4.98 -12.40
N PRO A 181 20.09 -6.23 -11.91
CA PRO A 181 20.58 -6.47 -10.56
C PRO A 181 22.06 -6.15 -10.45
N ALA A 182 22.45 -5.42 -9.39
CA ALA A 182 23.82 -5.08 -9.07
C ALA A 182 24.44 -6.18 -8.20
N CYS A 183 24.69 -7.34 -8.81
CA CYS A 183 25.15 -8.53 -8.10
C CYS A 183 26.53 -8.35 -7.43
N ASP A 184 27.40 -7.52 -8.00
CA ASP A 184 28.69 -7.12 -7.47
C ASP A 184 28.61 -6.44 -6.09
N ARG A 185 27.49 -5.80 -5.78
CA ARG A 185 27.24 -5.12 -4.50
C ARG A 185 26.27 -5.89 -3.61
N CYS A 186 25.92 -7.13 -3.97
CA CYS A 186 24.91 -7.89 -3.25
C CYS A 186 25.52 -8.53 -1.98
N PRO A 187 25.00 -8.21 -0.77
CA PRO A 187 25.55 -8.76 0.48
C PRO A 187 25.36 -10.27 0.64
N ILE A 188 24.47 -10.86 -0.17
CA ILE A 188 24.14 -12.29 -0.12
C ILE A 188 24.54 -13.02 -1.42
N LEU A 189 25.47 -12.45 -2.21
CA LEU A 189 25.88 -13.03 -3.49
C LEU A 189 26.37 -14.46 -3.37
N SER A 190 27.15 -14.77 -2.33
CA SER A 190 27.68 -16.10 -2.05
C SER A 190 26.61 -17.19 -1.88
N ARG A 191 25.38 -16.78 -1.55
CA ARG A 191 24.24 -17.69 -1.35
C ARG A 191 23.29 -17.73 -2.56
N CYS A 192 23.58 -16.96 -3.61
CA CYS A 192 22.67 -16.78 -4.74
C CYS A 192 22.98 -17.79 -5.86
N ALA A 193 22.02 -18.64 -6.18
CA ALA A 193 22.16 -19.63 -7.24
C ALA A 193 22.11 -18.99 -8.65
N THR A 194 21.38 -17.86 -8.83
CA THR A 194 21.16 -17.28 -10.16
C THR A 194 22.25 -16.26 -10.56
N GLN A 195 22.71 -15.44 -9.63
CA GLN A 195 23.70 -14.37 -9.85
C GLN A 195 23.38 -13.52 -11.11
N GLY A 196 22.13 -13.06 -11.20
CA GLY A 196 21.64 -12.32 -12.37
C GLY A 196 20.13 -12.27 -12.41
N THR A 197 19.57 -12.24 -13.62
CA THR A 197 18.12 -12.38 -13.85
C THR A 197 17.75 -13.84 -14.09
N HIS A 198 16.65 -14.29 -13.50
CA HIS A 198 16.13 -15.64 -13.72
C HIS A 198 15.42 -15.72 -15.08
N ALA A 199 15.60 -16.80 -15.84
CA ALA A 199 15.03 -16.97 -17.17
C ALA A 199 13.49 -16.93 -17.17
N GLU A 200 12.86 -17.41 -16.10
CA GLU A 200 11.40 -17.49 -15.93
C GLU A 200 10.78 -16.24 -15.30
N GLU A 201 11.55 -15.17 -15.07
CA GLU A 201 10.99 -13.94 -14.50
C GLU A 201 9.98 -13.31 -15.45
N THR A 202 8.75 -13.16 -14.98
CA THR A 202 7.65 -12.57 -15.75
C THR A 202 7.90 -11.08 -15.95
N LYS A 203 8.15 -10.68 -17.20
CA LYS A 203 8.27 -9.27 -17.57
C LYS A 203 6.89 -8.67 -17.80
N HIS A 204 6.25 -8.19 -16.75
CA HIS A 204 4.96 -7.51 -16.89
C HIS A 204 5.14 -6.15 -17.56
N ARG A 205 4.65 -6.01 -18.79
CA ARG A 205 4.65 -4.75 -19.54
C ARG A 205 3.28 -4.09 -19.38
N GLN A 206 3.24 -2.98 -18.68
CA GLN A 206 1.98 -2.21 -18.63
C GLN A 206 1.64 -1.64 -20.00
N PRO A 207 0.37 -1.67 -20.41
CA PRO A 207 -0.10 -1.02 -21.64
C PRO A 207 0.24 0.49 -21.66
N ARG A 208 0.35 1.04 -22.87
CA ARG A 208 0.62 2.48 -23.06
C ARG A 208 -0.40 3.33 -22.29
N TYR A 209 0.08 4.36 -21.58
CA TYR A 209 -0.78 5.23 -20.77
C TYR A 209 -1.60 6.20 -21.62
N VAL A 210 -0.96 6.83 -22.61
CA VAL A 210 -1.59 7.83 -23.49
C VAL A 210 -2.71 7.17 -24.30
N GLY A 211 -3.90 7.76 -24.27
CA GLY A 211 -5.12 7.25 -24.92
C GLY A 211 -5.83 6.13 -24.15
N SER A 212 -5.28 5.65 -23.04
CA SER A 212 -5.89 4.55 -22.27
C SER A 212 -7.08 5.01 -21.43
N PHE A 213 -7.99 4.08 -21.13
CA PHE A 213 -9.08 4.29 -20.17
C PHE A 213 -8.56 4.79 -18.80
N ARG A 214 -7.39 4.32 -18.38
CA ARG A 214 -6.71 4.77 -17.16
C ARG A 214 -6.36 6.25 -17.21
N GLN A 215 -5.96 6.80 -18.36
CA GLN A 215 -5.70 8.23 -18.54
C GLN A 215 -7.01 9.02 -18.44
N ARG A 216 -8.07 8.59 -19.15
CA ARG A 216 -9.39 9.23 -19.11
C ARG A 216 -9.94 9.29 -17.66
N ARG A 217 -9.83 8.17 -16.92
CA ARG A 217 -10.19 8.15 -15.49
C ARG A 217 -9.37 9.15 -14.66
N GLY A 218 -8.08 9.28 -14.95
CA GLY A 218 -7.20 10.25 -14.27
C GLY A 218 -7.64 11.70 -14.49
N ILE A 219 -8.10 12.04 -15.69
CA ILE A 219 -8.61 13.37 -16.06
C ILE A 219 -9.90 13.68 -15.29
N VAL A 220 -10.89 12.80 -15.35
CA VAL A 220 -12.16 13.00 -14.64
C VAL A 220 -11.94 13.09 -13.12
N MET A 221 -11.08 12.23 -12.56
CA MET A 221 -10.73 12.31 -11.14
C MET A 221 -10.04 13.63 -10.76
N ALA A 222 -9.25 14.21 -11.67
CA ALA A 222 -8.65 15.54 -11.43
C ALA A 222 -9.71 16.65 -11.41
N GLN A 223 -10.67 16.60 -12.34
CA GLN A 223 -11.80 17.53 -12.37
C GLN A 223 -12.64 17.46 -11.09
N LEU A 224 -13.01 16.23 -10.66
CA LEU A 224 -13.81 16.03 -9.44
C LEU A 224 -13.09 16.46 -8.16
N ARG A 225 -11.76 16.40 -8.11
CA ARG A 225 -10.97 16.95 -6.99
C ARG A 225 -10.98 18.48 -6.94
N SER A 226 -11.13 19.13 -8.09
CA SER A 226 -11.25 20.60 -8.16
C SER A 226 -12.64 21.12 -7.80
N GLY A 227 -13.64 20.24 -7.78
CA GLY A 227 -15.01 20.59 -7.40
C GLY A 227 -16.08 19.83 -8.20
N PRO A 228 -17.37 20.06 -7.92
CA PRO A 228 -18.48 19.44 -8.64
C PRO A 228 -18.54 19.88 -10.11
N VAL A 229 -18.72 18.93 -11.02
CA VAL A 229 -18.79 19.12 -12.48
C VAL A 229 -20.16 18.65 -12.98
N ALA A 230 -20.73 19.28 -14.00
CA ALA A 230 -21.96 18.79 -14.62
C ALA A 230 -21.71 17.37 -15.19
N ALA A 231 -22.57 16.41 -14.82
CA ALA A 231 -22.35 15.01 -15.21
C ALA A 231 -22.36 14.83 -16.74
N ALA A 232 -23.12 15.66 -17.45
CA ALA A 232 -23.19 15.66 -18.92
C ALA A 232 -21.91 16.13 -19.62
N GLU A 233 -21.02 16.84 -18.91
CA GLU A 233 -19.73 17.33 -19.44
C GLU A 233 -18.60 16.30 -19.25
N LEU A 234 -18.83 15.24 -18.50
CA LEU A 234 -17.84 14.19 -18.21
C LEU A 234 -17.96 13.05 -19.22
N ASP A 235 -16.84 12.35 -19.40
CA ASP A 235 -16.83 11.07 -20.11
C ASP A 235 -17.77 10.07 -19.40
N GLY A 236 -18.88 9.72 -20.05
CA GLY A 236 -19.95 8.94 -19.46
C GLY A 236 -19.51 7.52 -19.05
N GLU A 237 -18.67 6.86 -19.85
CA GLU A 237 -18.10 5.54 -19.54
C GLU A 237 -17.22 5.62 -18.29
N VAL A 238 -16.40 6.65 -18.22
CA VAL A 238 -15.53 6.88 -17.07
C VAL A 238 -16.35 7.21 -15.82
N LEU A 239 -17.35 8.10 -15.94
CA LEU A 239 -18.21 8.46 -14.81
C LEU A 239 -18.94 7.23 -14.27
N ALA A 240 -19.52 6.39 -15.12
CA ALA A 240 -20.16 5.14 -14.70
C ALA A 240 -19.18 4.25 -13.92
N SER A 241 -17.98 4.07 -14.45
CA SER A 241 -16.93 3.30 -13.76
C SER A 241 -16.49 3.91 -12.41
N LEU A 242 -16.52 5.23 -12.27
CA LEU A 242 -16.20 5.89 -10.99
C LEU A 242 -17.33 5.77 -9.98
N LEU A 243 -18.59 5.78 -10.44
CA LEU A 243 -19.77 5.54 -9.60
C LEU A 243 -19.77 4.09 -9.07
N ASP A 244 -19.52 3.11 -9.92
CA ASP A 244 -19.41 1.69 -9.53
C ASP A 244 -18.30 1.46 -8.51
N ASP A 245 -17.17 2.18 -8.67
CA ASP A 245 -16.06 2.15 -7.71
C ASP A 245 -16.36 2.93 -6.42
N GLY A 246 -17.47 3.67 -6.37
CA GLY A 246 -17.81 4.60 -5.29
C GLY A 246 -16.79 5.72 -5.10
N LEU A 247 -16.16 6.14 -6.19
CA LEU A 247 -15.21 7.26 -6.24
C LEU A 247 -15.86 8.57 -6.67
N ALA A 248 -17.11 8.51 -7.08
CA ALA A 248 -17.95 9.65 -7.41
C ALA A 248 -19.38 9.42 -6.96
N GLU A 249 -20.13 10.49 -6.84
CA GLU A 249 -21.59 10.55 -6.64
C GLU A 249 -22.19 11.58 -7.58
N VAL A 250 -23.45 11.39 -7.96
CA VAL A 250 -24.18 12.39 -8.75
C VAL A 250 -25.38 12.88 -7.94
N THR A 251 -25.44 14.20 -7.76
CA THR A 251 -26.55 14.87 -7.08
C THR A 251 -27.01 16.05 -7.92
N ARG A 252 -28.30 16.11 -8.27
CA ARG A 252 -28.89 17.19 -9.06
C ARG A 252 -28.13 17.45 -10.37
N GLY A 253 -27.77 16.38 -11.09
CA GLY A 253 -27.04 16.44 -12.37
C GLY A 253 -25.55 16.84 -12.27
N ARG A 254 -24.99 16.97 -11.08
CA ARG A 254 -23.56 17.25 -10.87
C ARG A 254 -22.85 16.08 -10.23
N ALA A 255 -21.74 15.66 -10.83
CA ALA A 255 -20.82 14.67 -10.29
C ALA A 255 -19.84 15.33 -9.31
N HIS A 256 -19.57 14.67 -8.21
CA HIS A 256 -18.64 15.13 -7.17
C HIS A 256 -17.99 13.92 -6.47
N LEU A 257 -16.93 14.15 -5.69
CA LEU A 257 -16.36 13.12 -4.83
C LEU A 257 -17.35 12.73 -3.73
N PRO A 258 -17.28 11.47 -3.22
CA PRO A 258 -18.22 10.97 -2.22
C PRO A 258 -18.16 11.82 -0.94
N ARG A 259 -19.32 12.07 -0.37
CA ARG A 259 -19.46 12.81 0.90
C ARG A 259 -19.40 11.87 2.10
N PRO A 260 -19.06 12.37 3.29
CA PRO A 260 -19.21 11.58 4.50
C PRO A 260 -20.68 11.16 4.65
N PRO A 261 -20.96 9.94 5.13
CA PRO A 261 -22.33 9.52 5.39
C PRO A 261 -22.95 10.51 6.37
N ARG A 262 -24.18 10.94 6.08
CA ARG A 262 -24.93 11.80 7.02
C ARG A 262 -25.02 11.05 8.35
N GLN A 263 -24.58 11.68 9.43
CA GLN A 263 -24.82 11.14 10.76
C GLN A 263 -26.35 11.02 10.89
N GLY A 264 -26.82 9.76 10.91
CA GLY A 264 -28.24 9.48 11.01
C GLY A 264 -28.79 10.15 12.28
N SER A 265 -29.80 10.99 12.14
CA SER A 265 -30.72 11.29 13.22
C SER A 265 -31.07 9.95 13.89
N SER A 266 -30.67 9.78 15.14
CA SER A 266 -31.13 8.69 16.01
C SER A 266 -32.64 8.59 15.83
N GLN A 267 -33.13 7.52 15.20
CA GLN A 267 -34.54 7.21 15.24
C GLN A 267 -34.88 6.98 16.69
N GLY A 268 -35.48 7.98 17.29
CA GLY A 268 -36.10 7.89 18.57
C GLY A 268 -37.08 6.72 18.56
N GLY A 269 -36.69 5.65 19.24
CA GLY A 269 -37.57 4.54 19.52
C GLY A 269 -38.81 5.09 20.23
N ARG A 270 -39.93 5.24 19.49
CA ARG A 270 -41.24 5.39 20.13
C ARG A 270 -41.50 4.11 20.89
N ALA A 271 -41.27 4.18 22.21
CA ALA A 271 -41.86 3.24 23.14
C ALA A 271 -43.38 3.33 22.97
N ARG A 272 -43.99 2.32 22.32
CA ARG A 272 -45.41 2.08 22.40
C ARG A 272 -45.67 1.43 23.76
N GLY A 273 -46.19 2.21 24.69
CA GLY A 273 -46.75 1.67 25.90
C GLY A 273 -47.95 0.75 25.61
N ARG A 274 -47.97 -0.35 26.24
CA ARG A 274 -49.12 -0.99 26.93
C ARG A 274 -48.59 -1.85 28.07
#